data_610b8faea3401a980a47f2a10c6ed1ac
#
_entry.id   610b8faea3401a980a47f2a10c6ed1ac
#
_cell.length_a   1.000
_cell.length_b   1.000
_cell.length_c   1.000
_cell.angle_alpha   90.00
_cell.angle_beta   90.00
_cell.angle_gamma   90.00
#
_symmetry.space_group_name_H-M   'P 1'
#
loop_
_entity.id
_entity.type
_entity.pdbx_description
1 polymer ?
#
loop_
_entity_poly.entity_id
_entity_poly.type
_entity_poly.pdbx_seq_one_letter_code
_entity_poly.pdbx_strand_id
1 'polypeptide(L)'
;MNSVILLILLVPIIEIYLFIKIGSQIGAFNTISLIFITAIVGFYYAKYEGLNTLKSAIKQIVQNEIPIYEIISGAALAFAALLMILPGFLTDIIGLLIIFPWTRQIFFKKISKNKKNFIEGEY
;
A
#
# COMPACT_ATOMS: atom_id res chain seq x y z
N MET A 1 -1.78 -19.77 7.18
CA MET A 1 -1.30 -19.07 8.37
C MET A 1 0.20 -19.10 8.53
N ASN A 2 0.81 -20.28 8.38
CA ASN A 2 2.26 -20.38 8.50
C ASN A 2 3.01 -19.53 7.46
N SER A 3 2.43 -19.37 6.25
CA SER A 3 3.01 -18.54 5.19
C SER A 3 3.04 -17.05 5.57
N VAL A 4 2.00 -16.57 6.24
CA VAL A 4 1.91 -15.17 6.67
C VAL A 4 2.91 -14.88 7.77
N ILE A 5 3.04 -15.79 8.74
CA ILE A 5 4.00 -15.66 9.82
C ILE A 5 5.42 -15.65 9.27
N LEU A 6 5.72 -16.53 8.31
CA LEU A 6 7.02 -16.57 7.64
C LEU A 6 7.33 -15.26 6.94
N LEU A 7 6.34 -14.68 6.23
CA LEU A 7 6.50 -13.38 5.58
C LEU A 7 6.80 -12.27 6.57
N ILE A 8 6.06 -12.23 7.68
CA ILE A 8 6.24 -11.23 8.73
C ILE A 8 7.64 -11.31 9.32
N LEU A 9 8.17 -12.52 9.48
CA LEU A 9 9.52 -12.73 10.01
C LEU A 9 10.59 -12.44 8.98
N LEU A 10 10.34 -12.76 7.70
CA LEU A 10 11.31 -12.57 6.62
C LEU A 10 11.50 -11.11 6.22
N VAL A 11 10.42 -10.32 6.25
CA VAL A 11 10.49 -8.92 5.82
C VAL A 11 11.53 -8.12 6.60
N PRO A 12 11.55 -8.14 7.96
CA PRO A 12 12.59 -7.41 8.69
C PRO A 12 14.01 -7.89 8.38
N ILE A 13 14.17 -9.21 8.18
CA ILE A 13 15.49 -9.78 7.87
C ILE A 13 15.96 -9.29 6.50
N ILE A 14 15.08 -9.30 5.51
CA ILE A 14 15.39 -8.80 4.16
C ILE A 14 15.72 -7.30 4.21
N GLU A 15 15.00 -6.54 5.02
CA GLU A 15 15.25 -5.10 5.16
C GLU A 15 16.61 -4.82 5.76
N ILE A 16 16.99 -5.53 6.81
CA ILE A 16 18.33 -5.38 7.42
C ILE A 16 19.40 -5.72 6.39
N TYR A 17 19.19 -6.79 5.63
CA TYR A 17 20.12 -7.19 4.58
C TYR A 17 20.27 -6.10 3.52
N LEU A 18 19.14 -5.53 3.08
CA LEU A 18 19.15 -4.45 2.08
C LEU A 18 19.82 -3.20 2.62
N PHE A 19 19.58 -2.85 3.89
CA PHE A 19 20.26 -1.72 4.53
C PHE A 19 21.77 -1.87 4.50
N ILE A 20 22.24 -3.06 4.85
CA ILE A 20 23.68 -3.33 4.89
C ILE A 20 24.25 -3.29 3.48
N LYS A 21 23.60 -3.95 2.52
CA LYS A 21 24.11 -4.07 1.15
C LYS A 21 24.09 -2.72 0.42
N ILE A 22 22.98 -2.04 0.43
CA ILE A 22 22.82 -0.75 -0.24
C ILE A 22 23.64 0.31 0.48
N GLY A 23 23.62 0.31 1.82
CA GLY A 23 24.39 1.24 2.61
C GLY A 23 25.89 1.14 2.37
N SER A 24 26.40 -0.07 2.12
CA SER A 24 27.81 -0.27 1.80
C SER A 24 28.19 0.28 0.42
N GLN A 25 27.21 0.34 -0.50
CA GLN A 25 27.45 0.83 -1.87
C GLN A 25 27.35 2.34 -1.99
N ILE A 26 26.35 2.95 -1.36
CA ILE A 26 26.06 4.38 -1.51
C ILE A 26 26.41 5.21 -0.29
N GLY A 27 26.73 4.57 0.84
CA GLY A 27 27.04 5.22 2.09
C GLY A 27 25.83 5.42 2.99
N ALA A 28 26.09 5.55 4.29
CA ALA A 28 25.03 5.67 5.29
C ALA A 28 24.21 6.96 5.12
N PHE A 29 24.86 8.08 4.82
CA PHE A 29 24.16 9.35 4.67
C PHE A 29 23.19 9.32 3.49
N ASN A 30 23.62 8.79 2.36
CA ASN A 30 22.77 8.69 1.18
C ASN A 30 21.62 7.73 1.42
N THR A 31 21.85 6.63 2.11
CA THR A 31 20.82 5.64 2.45
C THR A 31 19.74 6.27 3.33
N ILE A 32 20.15 6.96 4.38
CA ILE A 32 19.23 7.62 5.30
C ILE A 32 18.43 8.71 4.58
N SER A 33 19.11 9.49 3.74
CA SER A 33 18.45 10.55 2.95
C SER A 33 17.38 9.98 2.02
N LEU A 34 17.68 8.85 1.36
CA LEU A 34 16.73 8.18 0.49
C LEU A 34 15.48 7.72 1.25
N ILE A 35 15.68 7.14 2.42
CA ILE A 35 14.58 6.69 3.26
C ILE A 35 13.69 7.86 3.66
N PHE A 36 14.28 8.97 4.10
CA PHE A 36 13.52 10.16 4.46
C PHE A 36 12.77 10.76 3.28
N ILE A 37 13.41 10.83 2.11
CA ILE A 37 12.77 11.39 0.90
C ILE A 37 11.57 10.53 0.51
N THR A 38 11.73 9.22 0.47
CA THR A 38 10.62 8.33 0.09
C THR A 38 9.50 8.38 1.11
N ALA A 39 9.81 8.47 2.40
CA ALA A 39 8.81 8.58 3.46
C ALA A 39 8.00 9.86 3.34
N ILE A 40 8.67 11.00 3.10
CA ILE A 40 8.00 12.29 2.96
C ILE A 40 7.12 12.30 1.71
N VAL A 41 7.64 11.88 0.58
CA VAL A 41 6.89 11.82 -0.68
C VAL A 41 5.68 10.90 -0.53
N GLY A 42 5.89 9.72 0.03
CA GLY A 42 4.82 8.76 0.24
C GLY A 42 3.74 9.27 1.17
N PHE A 43 4.13 9.94 2.26
CA PHE A 43 3.18 10.52 3.21
C PHE A 43 2.29 11.57 2.55
N TYR A 44 2.88 12.51 1.81
CA TYR A 44 2.12 13.53 1.11
C TYR A 44 1.20 12.92 0.04
N TYR A 45 1.70 11.95 -0.69
CA TYR A 45 0.90 11.29 -1.71
C TYR A 45 -0.25 10.49 -1.10
N ALA A 46 0.01 9.78 0.02
CA ALA A 46 -1.02 9.04 0.73
C ALA A 46 -2.11 9.98 1.28
N LYS A 47 -1.70 11.15 1.78
CA LYS A 47 -2.64 12.16 2.25
C LYS A 47 -3.54 12.66 1.12
N TYR A 48 -2.96 12.95 -0.03
CA TYR A 48 -3.71 13.41 -1.20
C TYR A 48 -4.71 12.35 -1.66
N GLU A 49 -4.27 11.11 -1.82
CA GLU A 49 -5.13 10.01 -2.23
C GLU A 49 -6.20 9.71 -1.18
N GLY A 50 -5.85 9.81 0.10
CA GLY A 50 -6.78 9.60 1.19
C GLY A 50 -7.91 10.61 1.18
N LEU A 51 -7.60 11.89 0.95
CA LEU A 51 -8.60 12.95 0.86
C LEU A 51 -9.51 12.73 -0.35
N ASN A 52 -8.96 12.37 -1.50
CA ASN A 52 -9.75 12.07 -2.69
C ASN A 52 -10.67 10.88 -2.46
N THR A 53 -10.18 9.84 -1.83
CA THR A 53 -10.95 8.65 -1.50
C THR A 53 -12.11 8.99 -0.56
N LEU A 54 -11.84 9.82 0.44
CA LEU A 54 -12.86 10.25 1.39
C LEU A 54 -13.97 11.06 0.70
N LYS A 55 -13.59 12.00 -0.18
CA LYS A 55 -14.56 12.79 -0.95
C LYS A 55 -15.45 11.89 -1.82
N SER A 56 -14.84 10.92 -2.47
CA SER A 56 -15.56 9.97 -3.31
C SER A 56 -16.53 9.11 -2.48
N ALA A 57 -16.10 8.67 -1.30
CA ALA A 57 -16.93 7.89 -0.39
C ALA A 57 -18.15 8.70 0.08
N ILE A 58 -17.93 9.95 0.47
CA ILE A 58 -19.03 10.83 0.92
C ILE A 58 -20.04 11.05 -0.21
N LYS A 59 -19.55 11.27 -1.44
CA LYS A 59 -20.41 11.46 -2.60
C LYS A 59 -21.30 10.23 -2.85
N GLN A 60 -20.72 9.04 -2.74
CA GLN A 60 -21.48 7.79 -2.94
C GLN A 60 -22.51 7.58 -1.85
N ILE A 61 -22.16 7.88 -0.59
CA ILE A 61 -23.11 7.76 0.53
C ILE A 61 -24.30 8.69 0.34
N VAL A 62 -24.06 9.93 -0.12
CA VAL A 62 -25.13 10.89 -0.41
C VAL A 62 -26.05 10.36 -1.51
N GLN A 63 -25.53 9.60 -2.46
CA GLN A 63 -26.31 9.00 -3.55
C GLN A 63 -26.91 7.64 -3.18
N ASN A 64 -26.87 7.27 -1.89
CA ASN A 64 -27.36 5.99 -1.38
C ASN A 64 -26.62 4.78 -1.98
N GLU A 65 -25.33 4.96 -2.33
CA GLU A 65 -24.47 3.91 -2.80
C GLU A 65 -23.51 3.48 -1.70
N ILE A 66 -23.09 2.20 -1.72
CA ILE A 66 -22.09 1.70 -0.78
C ILE A 66 -20.71 1.92 -1.38
N PRO A 67 -19.82 2.72 -0.76
CA PRO A 67 -18.50 3.02 -1.31
C PRO A 67 -17.50 1.88 -1.02
N ILE A 68 -17.72 0.72 -1.65
CA ILE A 68 -16.88 -0.46 -1.41
C ILE A 68 -15.44 -0.21 -1.83
N TYR A 69 -15.22 0.37 -3.03
CA TYR A 69 -13.87 0.66 -3.52
C TYR A 69 -13.15 1.64 -2.59
N GLU A 70 -13.85 2.67 -2.11
CA GLU A 70 -13.28 3.69 -1.23
C GLU A 70 -12.93 3.14 0.15
N ILE A 71 -13.74 2.21 0.66
CA ILE A 71 -13.45 1.55 1.94
C ILE A 71 -12.18 0.71 1.83
N ILE A 72 -12.08 -0.08 0.76
CA ILE A 72 -10.89 -0.93 0.51
C ILE A 72 -9.67 -0.04 0.27
N SER A 73 -9.81 1.02 -0.53
CA SER A 73 -8.72 1.97 -0.79
C SER A 73 -8.27 2.68 0.47
N GLY A 74 -9.19 3.10 1.33
CA GLY A 74 -8.87 3.75 2.58
C GLY A 74 -8.08 2.85 3.51
N ALA A 75 -8.49 1.58 3.63
CA ALA A 75 -7.78 0.60 4.43
C ALA A 75 -6.37 0.34 3.88
N ALA A 76 -6.25 0.22 2.55
CA ALA A 76 -4.96 0.01 1.89
C ALA A 76 -4.04 1.22 2.09
N LEU A 77 -4.57 2.44 1.97
CA LEU A 77 -3.80 3.66 2.19
C LEU A 77 -3.31 3.77 3.64
N ALA A 78 -4.16 3.42 4.61
CA ALA A 78 -3.77 3.42 6.02
C ALA A 78 -2.65 2.42 6.27
N PHE A 79 -2.75 1.22 5.69
CA PHE A 79 -1.72 0.20 5.79
C PHE A 79 -0.41 0.66 5.16
N ALA A 80 -0.50 1.27 3.97
CA ALA A 80 0.67 1.81 3.28
C ALA A 80 1.35 2.91 4.10
N ALA A 81 0.58 3.79 4.71
CA ALA A 81 1.12 4.85 5.56
C ALA A 81 1.87 4.28 6.76
N LEU A 82 1.32 3.21 7.36
CA LEU A 82 2.01 2.51 8.47
C LEU A 82 3.32 1.90 8.00
N LEU A 83 3.33 1.28 6.83
CA LEU A 83 4.56 0.70 6.27
C LEU A 83 5.62 1.77 6.02
N MET A 84 5.20 2.94 5.57
CA MET A 84 6.15 4.02 5.25
C MET A 84 6.67 4.75 6.48
N ILE A 85 5.96 4.69 7.61
CA ILE A 85 6.47 5.23 8.87
C ILE A 85 7.65 4.41 9.37
N LEU A 86 7.61 3.09 9.16
CA LEU A 86 8.72 2.22 9.52
C LEU A 86 9.83 2.36 8.48
N PRO A 87 11.06 2.74 8.90
CA PRO A 87 12.16 2.91 7.94
C PRO A 87 12.56 1.56 7.34
N GLY A 88 12.56 1.50 6.01
CA GLY A 88 12.94 0.28 5.31
C GLY A 88 12.90 0.49 3.81
N PHE A 89 13.63 -0.32 3.06
CA PHE A 89 13.61 -0.26 1.60
C PHE A 89 12.43 -1.03 1.03
N LEU A 90 12.26 -2.27 1.49
CA LEU A 90 11.20 -3.13 0.98
C LEU A 90 9.83 -2.62 1.38
N THR A 91 9.65 -2.21 2.64
CA THR A 91 8.38 -1.67 3.11
C THR A 91 8.02 -0.37 2.44
N ASP A 92 9.01 0.49 2.16
CA ASP A 92 8.78 1.74 1.44
C ASP A 92 8.31 1.47 0.00
N ILE A 93 8.94 0.53 -0.69
CA ILE A 93 8.56 0.15 -2.05
C ILE A 93 7.14 -0.44 -2.05
N ILE A 94 6.84 -1.34 -1.14
CA ILE A 94 5.51 -1.93 -1.01
C ILE A 94 4.47 -0.84 -0.70
N GLY A 95 4.79 0.06 0.23
CA GLY A 95 3.91 1.16 0.58
C GLY A 95 3.61 2.07 -0.61
N LEU A 96 4.63 2.44 -1.38
CA LEU A 96 4.46 3.25 -2.58
C LEU A 96 3.58 2.56 -3.62
N LEU A 97 3.78 1.26 -3.82
CA LEU A 97 2.95 0.50 -4.76
C LEU A 97 1.49 0.48 -4.35
N ILE A 98 1.21 0.36 -3.05
CA ILE A 98 -0.17 0.35 -2.55
C ILE A 98 -0.82 1.73 -2.70
N ILE A 99 -0.04 2.81 -2.50
CA ILE A 99 -0.55 4.18 -2.60
C ILE A 99 -1.01 4.52 -4.01
N PHE A 100 -0.33 4.01 -5.03
CA PHE A 100 -0.72 4.30 -6.41
C PHE A 100 -2.14 3.79 -6.68
N PRO A 101 -3.06 4.66 -7.14
CA PRO A 101 -4.43 4.25 -7.40
C PRO A 101 -4.54 3.21 -8.52
N TRP A 102 -3.62 3.25 -9.46
CA TRP A 102 -3.55 2.29 -10.55
C TRP A 102 -3.43 0.85 -10.03
N THR A 103 -2.54 0.61 -9.08
CA THR A 103 -2.35 -0.72 -8.49
C THR A 103 -3.61 -1.18 -7.76
N ARG A 104 -4.22 -0.27 -6.98
CA ARG A 104 -5.45 -0.58 -6.26
C ARG A 104 -6.61 -0.87 -7.19
N GLN A 105 -6.72 -0.15 -8.30
CA GLN A 105 -7.76 -0.38 -9.29
C GLN A 105 -7.63 -1.75 -9.93
N ILE A 106 -6.41 -2.17 -10.28
CA ILE A 106 -6.17 -3.50 -10.84
C ILE A 106 -6.60 -4.58 -9.84
N PHE A 107 -6.20 -4.43 -8.59
CA PHE A 107 -6.55 -5.39 -7.54
C PHE A 107 -8.05 -5.46 -7.32
N PHE A 108 -8.72 -4.31 -7.27
CA PHE A 108 -10.17 -4.22 -7.11
C PHE A 108 -10.91 -4.86 -8.27
N LYS A 109 -10.47 -4.60 -9.50
CA LYS A 109 -11.05 -5.22 -10.70
C LYS A 109 -10.94 -6.73 -10.65
N LYS A 110 -9.81 -7.25 -10.22
CA LYS A 110 -9.58 -8.69 -10.11
C LYS A 110 -10.56 -9.32 -9.10
N ILE A 111 -10.72 -8.71 -7.94
CA ILE A 111 -11.66 -9.16 -6.92
C ILE A 111 -13.10 -9.12 -7.44
N SER A 112 -13.47 -8.01 -8.06
CA SER A 112 -14.81 -7.82 -8.62
C SER A 112 -15.12 -8.83 -9.71
N LYS A 113 -14.14 -9.10 -10.59
CA LYS A 113 -14.28 -10.09 -11.65
C LYS A 113 -14.47 -11.49 -11.08
N ASN A 114 -13.69 -11.87 -10.08
CA ASN A 114 -13.81 -13.18 -9.43
C ASN A 114 -15.18 -13.33 -8.77
N LYS A 115 -15.66 -12.30 -8.11
CA LYS A 115 -16.97 -12.29 -7.48
C LYS A 115 -18.08 -12.44 -8.52
N LYS A 116 -17.98 -11.73 -9.64
CA LYS A 116 -18.94 -11.80 -10.74
C LYS A 116 -18.94 -13.21 -11.35
N ASN A 117 -17.79 -13.78 -11.60
CA ASN A 117 -17.66 -15.14 -12.12
C ASN A 117 -18.28 -16.17 -11.17
N PHE A 118 -18.09 -15.99 -9.88
CA PHE A 118 -18.67 -16.87 -8.86
C PHE A 118 -20.20 -16.81 -8.89
N ILE A 119 -20.78 -15.62 -8.99
CA ILE A 119 -22.23 -15.43 -9.06
C ILE A 119 -22.79 -16.04 -10.36
N GLU A 120 -22.12 -15.79 -11.49
CA GLU A 120 -22.53 -16.33 -12.79
C GLU A 120 -22.38 -17.86 -12.83
N GLY A 121 -21.40 -18.40 -12.13
CA GLY A 121 -21.18 -19.85 -12.06
C GLY A 121 -22.28 -20.61 -11.32
N GLU A 122 -23.06 -19.94 -10.48
CA GLU A 122 -24.17 -20.56 -9.76
C GLU A 122 -25.41 -20.71 -10.64
N TYR A 123 -25.51 -19.98 -11.71
CA TYR A 123 -26.63 -20.03 -12.64
C TYR A 123 -26.29 -20.91 -13.83
#